data_eb2cc76fbfceee910fcbfac353159797
#
_entry.id   eb2cc76fbfceee910fcbfac353159797
#
_cell.length_a   1.000
_cell.length_b   1.000
_cell.length_c   1.000
_cell.angle_alpha   90.00
_cell.angle_beta   90.00
_cell.angle_gamma   90.00
#
_symmetry.space_group_name_H-M   'P 1'
#
loop_
_entity.id
_entity.type
_entity.pdbx_description
1 polymer ?
#
loop_
_entity_poly.entity_id
_entity_poly.type
_entity_poly.pdbx_seq_one_letter_code
_entity_poly.pdbx_strand_id
1 'polypeptide(L)'
;MPASYQSSVHDEAAIREVRAVQTRALLSGDLDRAQRHWATDITIRRAMGQVVNGVAEARAVFAPQGGPARRVAYRREPVNVQVSPDWPLAYEEGQWSGHLGGAEGEQILAGRYAAQWVLRDGHWLIRSEVFVALSASGPGRDFKAVA
;
A
#
# COMPACT_ATOMS: atom_id res chain seq x y z
N MET A 1 33.95 7.46 4.51
CA MET A 1 32.71 7.97 5.15
C MET A 1 31.58 7.89 4.14
N PRO A 2 30.47 7.27 4.50
CA PRO A 2 29.33 7.39 3.63
C PRO A 2 28.92 8.85 3.55
N ALA A 3 28.56 9.30 2.36
CA ALA A 3 27.98 10.63 2.20
C ALA A 3 26.70 10.72 3.04
N SER A 4 26.50 11.87 3.68
CA SER A 4 25.24 12.11 4.38
C SER A 4 24.11 12.05 3.36
N TYR A 5 23.06 11.33 3.69
CA TYR A 5 21.87 11.31 2.86
C TYR A 5 21.25 12.73 2.83
N GLN A 6 20.92 13.18 1.64
CA GLN A 6 20.19 14.43 1.45
C GLN A 6 18.97 14.17 0.58
N SER A 7 17.80 14.50 1.11
CA SER A 7 16.56 14.40 0.36
C SER A 7 16.45 15.54 -0.66
N SER A 8 15.67 15.31 -1.70
CA SER A 8 15.36 16.31 -2.72
C SER A 8 13.86 16.27 -3.04
N VAL A 9 13.38 17.29 -3.75
CA VAL A 9 12.00 17.31 -4.26
C VAL A 9 11.74 16.14 -5.22
N HIS A 10 12.80 15.61 -5.85
CA HIS A 10 12.69 14.44 -6.73
C HIS A 10 12.36 13.17 -5.97
N ASP A 11 12.77 13.04 -4.70
CA ASP A 11 12.44 11.88 -3.88
C ASP A 11 10.95 11.81 -3.59
N GLU A 12 10.31 12.94 -3.26
CA GLU A 12 8.86 12.97 -3.05
C GLU A 12 8.12 12.57 -4.33
N ALA A 13 8.50 13.14 -5.47
CA ALA A 13 7.89 12.81 -6.75
C ALA A 13 8.12 11.34 -7.11
N ALA A 14 9.31 10.80 -6.83
CA ALA A 14 9.63 9.39 -7.07
C ALA A 14 8.72 8.47 -6.24
N ILE A 15 8.53 8.78 -4.96
CA ILE A 15 7.66 8.00 -4.08
C ILE A 15 6.22 8.01 -4.58
N ARG A 16 5.70 9.17 -4.97
CA ARG A 16 4.34 9.28 -5.52
C ARG A 16 4.18 8.46 -6.80
N GLU A 17 5.18 8.46 -7.67
CA GLU A 17 5.17 7.66 -8.90
C GLU A 17 5.23 6.17 -8.59
N VAL A 18 6.11 5.74 -7.70
CA VAL A 18 6.20 4.33 -7.28
C VAL A 18 4.88 3.86 -6.67
N ARG A 19 4.26 4.68 -5.82
CA ARG A 19 2.95 4.35 -5.25
C ARG A 19 1.90 4.18 -6.33
N ALA A 20 1.87 5.05 -7.34
CA ALA A 20 0.92 4.95 -8.45
C ALA A 20 1.13 3.67 -9.25
N VAL A 21 2.39 3.32 -9.54
CA VAL A 21 2.72 2.08 -10.25
C VAL A 21 2.28 0.86 -9.44
N GLN A 22 2.55 0.83 -8.15
CA GLN A 22 2.16 -0.28 -7.28
C GLN A 22 0.65 -0.41 -7.17
N THR A 23 -0.06 0.70 -7.02
CA THR A 23 -1.53 0.69 -6.98
C THR A 23 -2.11 0.07 -8.25
N ARG A 24 -1.61 0.48 -9.42
CA ARG A 24 -2.05 -0.11 -10.69
C ARG A 24 -1.74 -1.60 -10.76
N ALA A 25 -0.56 -2.02 -10.29
CA ALA A 25 -0.18 -3.43 -10.27
C ALA A 25 -1.11 -4.25 -9.38
N LEU A 26 -1.43 -3.76 -8.18
CA LEU A 26 -2.36 -4.45 -7.29
C LEU A 26 -3.77 -4.49 -7.86
N LEU A 27 -4.24 -3.41 -8.48
CA LEU A 27 -5.56 -3.35 -9.10
C LEU A 27 -5.69 -4.35 -10.26
N SER A 28 -4.61 -4.57 -11.02
CA SER A 28 -4.60 -5.52 -12.13
C SER A 28 -4.23 -6.95 -11.72
N GLY A 29 -3.86 -7.18 -10.47
CA GLY A 29 -3.44 -8.50 -9.98
C GLY A 29 -2.02 -8.88 -10.37
N ASP A 30 -1.20 -7.93 -10.79
CA ASP A 30 0.20 -8.15 -11.15
C ASP A 30 1.09 -8.13 -9.90
N LEU A 31 1.14 -9.26 -9.21
CA LEU A 31 1.87 -9.38 -7.94
C LEU A 31 3.39 -9.27 -8.12
N ASP A 32 3.92 -9.73 -9.23
CA ASP A 32 5.36 -9.63 -9.48
C ASP A 32 5.79 -8.17 -9.58
N ARG A 33 4.99 -7.36 -10.23
CA ARG A 33 5.25 -5.93 -10.34
C ARG A 33 5.04 -5.22 -9.00
N ALA A 34 3.98 -5.54 -8.28
CA ALA A 34 3.70 -4.97 -6.97
C ALA A 34 4.83 -5.29 -5.97
N GLN A 35 5.34 -6.51 -6.00
CA GLN A 35 6.38 -6.99 -5.11
C GLN A 35 7.68 -6.18 -5.22
N ARG A 36 7.99 -5.68 -6.40
CA ARG A 36 9.22 -4.91 -6.63
C ARG A 36 9.33 -3.68 -5.74
N HIS A 37 8.21 -3.19 -5.24
CA HIS A 37 8.14 -1.98 -4.43
C HIS A 37 7.99 -2.26 -2.94
N TRP A 38 7.96 -3.53 -2.53
CA TRP A 38 7.98 -3.92 -1.12
C TRP A 38 9.40 -4.22 -0.67
N ALA A 39 9.77 -3.69 0.49
CA ALA A 39 10.97 -4.16 1.16
C ALA A 39 10.80 -5.63 1.55
N THR A 40 11.91 -6.38 1.60
CA THR A 40 11.85 -7.82 1.94
C THR A 40 11.30 -8.06 3.35
N ASP A 41 11.49 -7.10 4.24
CA ASP A 41 11.01 -7.11 5.62
C ASP A 41 9.70 -6.34 5.80
N ILE A 42 8.90 -6.20 4.75
CA ILE A 42 7.62 -5.47 4.78
C ILE A 42 6.71 -5.97 5.90
N THR A 43 6.07 -5.04 6.59
CA THR A 43 4.99 -5.36 7.53
C THR A 43 3.75 -4.56 7.16
N ILE A 44 2.59 -5.21 7.22
CA ILE A 44 1.33 -4.55 6.91
C ILE A 44 0.31 -4.88 7.99
N ARG A 45 -0.31 -3.86 8.55
CA ARG A 45 -1.53 -4.02 9.34
C ARG A 45 -2.68 -3.67 8.42
N ARG A 46 -3.48 -4.67 8.06
CA ARG A 46 -4.57 -4.49 7.11
C ARG A 46 -5.73 -3.73 7.73
N ALA A 47 -6.62 -3.26 6.88
CA ALA A 47 -7.71 -2.36 7.24
C ALA A 47 -8.66 -2.91 8.32
N MET A 48 -8.80 -4.23 8.39
CA MET A 48 -9.62 -4.92 9.41
C MET A 48 -8.78 -5.52 10.53
N GLY A 49 -7.48 -5.21 10.58
CA GLY A 49 -6.61 -5.57 11.70
C GLY A 49 -5.70 -6.78 11.51
N GLN A 50 -5.78 -7.48 10.37
CA GLN A 50 -4.89 -8.61 10.11
C GLN A 50 -3.45 -8.14 9.95
N VAL A 51 -2.50 -8.95 10.41
CA VAL A 51 -1.06 -8.67 10.30
C VAL A 51 -0.47 -9.48 9.16
N VAL A 52 0.37 -8.83 8.37
CA VAL A 52 1.12 -9.45 7.28
C VAL A 52 2.60 -9.17 7.51
N ASN A 53 3.41 -10.20 7.54
CA ASN A 53 4.87 -10.09 7.72
C ASN A 53 5.59 -10.71 6.54
N GLY A 54 6.38 -9.90 5.85
CA GLY A 54 7.21 -10.33 4.75
C GLY A 54 6.49 -10.45 3.41
N VAL A 55 7.29 -10.56 2.35
CA VAL A 55 6.80 -10.56 0.97
C VAL A 55 5.92 -11.77 0.66
N ALA A 56 6.27 -12.97 1.16
CA ALA A 56 5.49 -14.16 0.88
C ALA A 56 4.07 -14.05 1.42
N GLU A 57 3.90 -13.58 2.65
CA GLU A 57 2.58 -13.35 3.23
C GLU A 57 1.82 -12.25 2.48
N ALA A 58 2.51 -11.17 2.10
CA ALA A 58 1.91 -10.08 1.34
C ALA A 58 1.39 -10.58 -0.01
N ARG A 59 2.16 -11.38 -0.73
CA ARG A 59 1.71 -11.98 -1.99
C ARG A 59 0.47 -12.85 -1.79
N ALA A 60 0.46 -13.66 -0.75
CA ALA A 60 -0.68 -14.55 -0.47
C ALA A 60 -1.97 -13.76 -0.20
N VAL A 61 -1.86 -12.66 0.53
CA VAL A 61 -2.99 -11.80 0.89
C VAL A 61 -3.58 -11.09 -0.33
N PHE A 62 -2.72 -10.60 -1.23
CA PHE A 62 -3.17 -9.84 -2.39
C PHE A 62 -3.39 -10.70 -3.63
N ALA A 63 -3.14 -12.01 -3.54
CA ALA A 63 -3.44 -12.92 -4.64
C ALA A 63 -4.94 -12.95 -4.94
N PRO A 64 -5.36 -12.97 -6.21
CA PRO A 64 -6.76 -13.10 -6.56
C PRO A 64 -7.37 -14.38 -5.97
N GLN A 65 -8.47 -14.23 -5.23
CA GLN A 65 -9.16 -15.36 -4.60
C GLN A 65 -10.65 -15.30 -4.90
N GLY A 66 -11.26 -16.46 -5.14
CA GLY A 66 -12.70 -16.57 -5.21
C GLY A 66 -13.36 -16.07 -6.50
N GLY A 67 -12.59 -15.79 -7.53
CA GLY A 67 -13.11 -15.31 -8.81
C GLY A 67 -13.37 -13.81 -8.85
N PRO A 68 -13.61 -13.23 -10.05
CA PRO A 68 -13.70 -11.78 -10.25
C PRO A 68 -14.80 -11.08 -9.44
N ALA A 69 -15.95 -11.73 -9.28
CA ALA A 69 -17.10 -11.13 -8.61
C ALA A 69 -16.91 -10.94 -7.10
N ARG A 70 -15.97 -11.66 -6.50
CA ARG A 70 -15.69 -11.59 -5.05
C ARG A 70 -14.41 -10.84 -4.74
N ARG A 71 -13.69 -10.45 -5.78
CA ARG A 71 -12.42 -9.75 -5.61
C ARG A 71 -12.67 -8.32 -5.17
N VAL A 72 -11.96 -7.91 -4.12
CA VAL A 72 -11.92 -6.49 -3.71
C VAL A 72 -10.62 -5.89 -4.23
N ALA A 73 -10.74 -4.89 -5.06
CA ALA A 73 -9.59 -4.13 -5.56
C ALA A 73 -9.37 -2.90 -4.69
N TYR A 74 -8.13 -2.69 -4.28
CA TYR A 74 -7.78 -1.60 -3.36
C TYR A 74 -7.03 -0.52 -4.11
N ARG A 75 -7.53 0.72 -3.97
CA ARG A 75 -6.91 1.92 -4.54
C ARG A 75 -6.31 2.72 -3.39
N ARG A 76 -5.07 3.19 -3.58
CA ARG A 76 -4.38 4.03 -2.62
C ARG A 76 -4.09 5.39 -3.26
N GLU A 77 -4.42 6.46 -2.55
CA GLU A 77 -4.21 7.82 -3.03
C GLU A 77 -3.42 8.60 -1.98
N PRO A 78 -2.12 8.88 -2.23
CA PRO A 78 -1.31 9.67 -1.32
C PRO A 78 -1.88 11.08 -1.17
N VAL A 79 -1.97 11.55 0.06
CA VAL A 79 -2.34 12.93 0.40
C VAL A 79 -1.10 13.71 0.79
N ASN A 80 -0.23 13.12 1.62
CA ASN A 80 0.97 13.77 2.09
C ASN A 80 2.15 12.78 2.00
N VAL A 81 3.26 13.25 1.44
CA VAL A 81 4.52 12.52 1.39
C VAL A 81 5.61 13.43 1.92
N GLN A 82 6.33 12.97 2.93
CA GLN A 82 7.43 13.72 3.53
C GLN A 82 8.69 12.86 3.53
N VAL A 83 9.72 13.32 2.86
CA VAL A 83 11.02 12.65 2.84
C VAL A 83 11.89 13.24 3.93
N SER A 84 12.52 12.36 4.73
CA SER A 84 13.45 12.82 5.77
C SER A 84 14.62 13.58 5.12
N PRO A 85 15.01 14.76 5.66
CA PRO A 85 16.19 15.44 5.16
C PRO A 85 17.50 14.78 5.58
N ASP A 86 17.46 13.91 6.61
CA ASP A 86 18.66 13.40 7.26
C ASP A 86 18.86 11.88 7.09
N TRP A 87 17.80 11.13 6.84
CA TRP A 87 17.86 9.68 6.74
C TRP A 87 17.18 9.17 5.47
N PRO A 88 17.56 7.99 4.97
CA PRO A 88 16.94 7.40 3.77
C PRO A 88 15.57 6.81 4.11
N LEU A 89 14.69 7.64 4.65
CA LEU A 89 13.35 7.29 5.11
C LEU A 89 12.34 8.33 4.64
N ALA A 90 11.12 7.89 4.44
CA ALA A 90 10.02 8.80 4.12
C ALA A 90 8.73 8.32 4.76
N TYR A 91 7.83 9.25 4.94
CA TYR A 91 6.49 9.05 5.47
C TYR A 91 5.47 9.35 4.39
N GLU A 92 4.47 8.51 4.29
CA GLU A 92 3.32 8.74 3.42
C GLU A 92 2.04 8.54 4.21
N GLU A 93 1.06 9.40 3.99
CA GLU A 93 -0.30 9.16 4.45
C GLU A 93 -1.27 9.48 3.32
N GLY A 94 -2.41 8.81 3.33
CA GLY A 94 -3.39 8.99 2.29
C GLY A 94 -4.71 8.33 2.60
N GLN A 95 -5.50 8.20 1.54
CA GLN A 95 -6.81 7.55 1.57
C GLN A 95 -6.77 6.28 0.74
N TRP A 96 -7.55 5.29 1.15
CA TRP A 96 -7.74 4.09 0.36
C TRP A 96 -9.22 3.80 0.17
N SER A 97 -9.53 3.08 -0.89
CA SER A 97 -10.87 2.60 -1.16
C SER A 97 -10.82 1.17 -1.66
N GLY A 98 -11.84 0.40 -1.32
CA GLY A 98 -12.01 -0.98 -1.77
C GLY A 98 -13.20 -1.08 -2.71
N HIS A 99 -12.99 -1.71 -3.86
CA HIS A 99 -14.00 -1.83 -4.92
C HIS A 99 -14.29 -3.29 -5.22
N LEU A 100 -15.56 -3.65 -5.19
CA LEU A 100 -15.99 -5.02 -5.43
C LEU A 100 -15.96 -5.33 -6.92
N GLY A 101 -15.31 -6.43 -7.28
CA GLY A 101 -15.25 -6.90 -8.66
C GLY A 101 -14.14 -6.29 -9.51
N GLY A 102 -13.38 -5.33 -8.99
CA GLY A 102 -12.27 -4.70 -9.71
C GLY A 102 -12.24 -3.20 -9.53
N ALA A 103 -11.27 -2.55 -10.17
CA ALA A 103 -11.00 -1.12 -10.01
C ALA A 103 -12.20 -0.21 -10.35
N GLU A 104 -13.03 -0.64 -11.29
CA GLU A 104 -14.23 0.11 -11.73
C GLU A 104 -15.50 -0.36 -11.02
N GLY A 105 -15.37 -1.28 -10.06
CA GLY A 105 -16.50 -1.80 -9.32
C GLY A 105 -17.03 -0.85 -8.26
N GLU A 106 -18.15 -1.27 -7.64
CA GLU A 106 -18.76 -0.54 -6.55
C GLU A 106 -17.80 -0.36 -5.39
N GLN A 107 -17.65 0.86 -4.90
CA GLN A 107 -16.89 1.14 -3.70
C GLN A 107 -17.67 0.63 -2.48
N ILE A 108 -17.08 -0.29 -1.74
CA ILE A 108 -17.72 -0.90 -0.57
C ILE A 108 -17.00 -0.60 0.74
N LEU A 109 -15.75 -0.17 0.68
CA LEU A 109 -14.94 0.17 1.84
C LEU A 109 -14.12 1.42 1.54
N ALA A 110 -13.83 2.19 2.57
CA ALA A 110 -12.91 3.30 2.49
C ALA A 110 -12.28 3.59 3.85
N GLY A 111 -11.14 4.24 3.82
CA GLY A 111 -10.45 4.62 5.04
C GLY A 111 -9.15 5.38 4.78
N ARG A 112 -8.26 5.31 5.74
CA ARG A 112 -6.98 5.99 5.68
C ARG A 112 -5.84 5.01 5.88
N TYR A 113 -4.66 5.41 5.42
CA TYR A 113 -3.44 4.64 5.62
C TYR A 113 -2.25 5.55 5.86
N ALA A 114 -1.21 4.95 6.44
CA ALA A 114 0.11 5.55 6.55
C ALA A 114 1.16 4.50 6.18
N ALA A 115 2.32 4.95 5.70
CA ALA A 115 3.40 4.07 5.30
C ALA A 115 4.75 4.67 5.64
N GLN A 116 5.70 3.79 5.96
CA GLN A 116 7.11 4.12 6.02
C GLN A 116 7.80 3.57 4.78
N TRP A 117 8.55 4.44 4.11
CA TRP A 117 9.39 4.10 2.98
C TRP A 117 10.85 4.09 3.40
N VAL A 118 11.64 3.24 2.74
CA VAL A 118 13.09 3.20 2.92
C VAL A 118 13.76 3.25 1.56
N LEU A 119 14.86 4.00 1.48
CA LEU A 119 15.68 4.05 0.27
C LEU A 119 16.82 3.03 0.43
N ARG A 120 16.85 2.03 -0.45
CA ARG A 120 17.87 0.98 -0.49
C ARG A 120 18.37 0.84 -1.91
N ASP A 121 19.68 0.92 -2.08
CA ASP A 121 20.33 0.76 -3.39
C ASP A 121 19.72 1.66 -4.47
N GLY A 122 19.40 2.90 -4.11
CA GLY A 122 18.82 3.87 -5.02
C GLY A 122 17.34 3.70 -5.32
N HIS A 123 16.65 2.76 -4.64
CA HIS A 123 15.23 2.50 -4.85
C HIS A 123 14.41 2.74 -3.60
N TRP A 124 13.30 3.48 -3.76
CA TRP A 124 12.34 3.65 -2.68
C TRP A 124 11.46 2.41 -2.58
N LEU A 125 11.43 1.80 -1.39
CA LEU A 125 10.66 0.60 -1.08
C LEU A 125 9.71 0.86 0.08
N ILE A 126 8.53 0.25 0.03
CA ILE A 126 7.57 0.31 1.13
C ILE A 126 8.02 -0.67 2.20
N ARG A 127 8.31 -0.17 3.40
CA ARG A 127 8.76 -0.99 4.52
C ARG A 127 7.65 -1.38 5.46
N SER A 128 6.69 -0.48 5.69
CA SER A 128 5.52 -0.81 6.52
C SER A 128 4.31 0.00 6.08
N GLU A 129 3.14 -0.59 6.27
CA GLU A 129 1.86 0.06 6.00
C GLU A 129 0.89 -0.25 7.13
N VAL A 130 0.07 0.73 7.48
CA VAL A 130 -1.08 0.54 8.35
C VAL A 130 -2.32 1.13 7.68
N PHE A 131 -3.36 0.31 7.56
CA PHE A 131 -4.63 0.70 6.98
C PHE A 131 -5.71 0.64 8.05
N VAL A 132 -6.67 1.56 8.00
CA VAL A 132 -7.83 1.53 8.88
C VAL A 132 -9.09 1.72 8.03
N ALA A 133 -10.03 0.80 8.15
CA ALA A 133 -11.35 0.96 7.54
C ALA A 133 -12.17 1.93 8.39
N LEU A 134 -12.67 2.98 7.76
CA LEU A 134 -13.45 4.01 8.45
C LEU A 134 -14.89 4.05 7.99
N SER A 135 -15.20 3.52 6.80
CA SER A 135 -16.56 3.46 6.29
C SER A 135 -16.76 2.20 5.47
N ALA A 136 -18.02 1.75 5.45
CA ALA A 136 -18.45 0.60 4.67
C ALA A 136 -19.83 0.87 4.08
N SER A 137 -20.10 0.30 2.91
CA SER A 137 -21.40 0.33 2.27
C SER A 137 -21.67 -1.02 1.61
N GLY A 138 -22.97 -1.36 1.44
CA GLY A 138 -23.36 -2.61 0.81
C GLY A 138 -22.67 -3.82 1.42
N PRO A 139 -22.09 -4.71 0.57
CA PRO A 139 -21.37 -5.90 1.05
C PRO A 139 -20.18 -5.61 1.96
N GLY A 140 -19.63 -4.39 1.91
CA GLY A 140 -18.54 -3.99 2.79
C GLY A 140 -18.89 -4.06 4.27
N ARG A 141 -20.18 -3.94 4.60
CA ARG A 141 -20.66 -4.01 6.00
C ARG A 141 -20.54 -5.41 6.59
N ASP A 142 -20.35 -6.42 5.76
CA ASP A 142 -20.21 -7.80 6.23
C ASP A 142 -18.78 -8.14 6.66
N PHE A 143 -17.83 -7.27 6.38
CA PHE A 143 -16.43 -7.44 6.80
C PHE A 143 -16.33 -7.24 8.30
N LYS A 144 -15.46 -8.04 8.94
CA LYS A 144 -15.31 -8.03 10.40
C LYS A 144 -13.88 -7.69 10.78
N ALA A 145 -13.76 -6.77 11.74
CA ALA A 145 -12.46 -6.42 12.29
C ALA A 145 -11.93 -7.55 13.18
N VAL A 146 -10.62 -7.72 13.16
CA VAL A 146 -9.90 -8.60 14.08
C VAL A 146 -9.64 -7.80 15.35
N ALA A 147 -10.13 -8.30 16.46
CA ALA A 147 -9.93 -7.67 17.76
C ALA A 147 -8.50 -7.91 18.29
#